data_b6e8189a22237dd3211e4909a036d227
#
_entry.id   b6e8189a22237dd3211e4909a036d227
#
_cell.length_a   1.000
_cell.length_b   1.000
_cell.length_c   1.000
_cell.angle_alpha   90.00
_cell.angle_beta   90.00
_cell.angle_gamma   90.00
#
_symmetry.space_group_name_H-M   'P 1'
#
loop_
_entity.id
_entity.type
_entity.pdbx_description
1 polymer ?
#
loop_
_entity_poly.entity_id
_entity_poly.type
_entity_poly.pdbx_seq_one_letter_code
_entity_poly.pdbx_strand_id
1 'polypeptide(L)'
;VDDLGKYPVGKSRVSTVGILVFSVLMSCCALYIILQCIMSLLNHEIPEKTTITGIIIMSCTIGIKLTMAIVYYCLGHPITKALAEDHRNDVLTNALGLFMYWGSSKLGWWMDSTGGILLSLFVLVSWVMNAVENGKMLLGASAPPEIIRELTYVAAHHHPLIIGVEQVIAFQV
;
A
#
# COMPACT_ATOMS: atom_id res chain seq x y z
N VAL A 1 -8.64 23.65 11.86
CA VAL A 1 -7.87 24.82 12.34
C VAL A 1 -6.64 24.24 13.00
N ASP A 2 -5.49 24.31 12.32
CA ASP A 2 -4.22 23.88 12.87
C ASP A 2 -3.80 24.81 13.99
N ASP A 3 -3.61 24.23 15.17
CA ASP A 3 -3.14 24.95 16.36
C ASP A 3 -1.62 25.15 16.22
N LEU A 4 -1.22 26.08 15.34
CA LEU A 4 0.17 26.38 14.99
C LEU A 4 1.02 26.75 16.21
N GLY A 5 0.37 27.23 17.30
CA GLY A 5 1.05 27.54 18.57
C GLY A 5 1.50 26.28 19.32
N LYS A 6 0.77 25.16 19.17
CA LYS A 6 1.06 23.90 19.84
C LYS A 6 1.81 22.90 18.95
N TYR A 7 1.63 23.02 17.64
CA TYR A 7 2.26 22.15 16.64
C TYR A 7 2.84 23.00 15.50
N PRO A 8 4.03 23.61 15.69
CA PRO A 8 4.61 24.56 14.72
C PRO A 8 4.94 23.91 13.36
N VAL A 9 5.14 22.59 13.31
CA VAL A 9 5.39 21.82 12.07
C VAL A 9 4.09 21.19 11.52
N GLY A 10 2.94 21.46 12.16
CA GLY A 10 1.66 20.84 11.82
C GLY A 10 1.55 19.40 12.29
N LYS A 11 0.45 18.72 11.87
CA LYS A 11 0.15 17.32 12.22
C LYS A 11 0.46 16.33 11.10
N SER A 12 1.30 16.71 10.15
CA SER A 12 1.66 15.87 8.98
C SER A 12 2.22 14.51 9.40
N ARG A 13 3.05 14.47 10.44
CA ARG A 13 3.62 13.21 10.98
C ARG A 13 2.59 12.26 11.58
N VAL A 14 1.42 12.74 11.99
CA VAL A 14 0.34 11.88 12.53
C VAL A 14 -0.20 10.94 11.44
N SER A 15 -0.34 11.43 10.22
CA SER A 15 -0.75 10.59 9.08
C SER A 15 0.26 9.49 8.80
N THR A 16 1.56 9.81 8.83
CA THR A 16 2.66 8.84 8.63
C THR A 16 2.67 7.77 9.72
N VAL A 17 2.43 8.15 10.99
CA VAL A 17 2.28 7.19 12.10
C VAL A 17 1.05 6.29 11.85
N GLY A 18 -0.07 6.86 11.43
CA GLY A 18 -1.28 6.09 11.12
C GLY A 18 -1.04 5.06 10.02
N ILE A 19 -0.37 5.44 8.93
CA ILE A 19 -0.01 4.54 7.84
C ILE A 19 0.95 3.44 8.33
N LEU A 20 1.93 3.78 9.17
CA LEU A 20 2.88 2.81 9.73
C LEU A 20 2.15 1.75 10.56
N VAL A 21 1.28 2.18 11.49
CA VAL A 21 0.49 1.26 12.33
C VAL A 21 -0.39 0.35 11.47
N PHE A 22 -1.08 0.93 10.48
CA PHE A 22 -1.92 0.17 9.56
C PHE A 22 -1.09 -0.84 8.74
N SER A 23 0.08 -0.45 8.24
CA SER A 23 0.98 -1.33 7.50
C SER A 23 1.45 -2.52 8.34
N VAL A 24 1.77 -2.30 9.61
CA VAL A 24 2.15 -3.39 10.54
C VAL A 24 0.98 -4.34 10.77
N LEU A 25 -0.22 -3.82 11.03
CA LEU A 25 -1.42 -4.64 11.22
C LEU A 25 -1.73 -5.49 9.98
N MET A 26 -1.67 -4.91 8.78
CA MET A 26 -1.90 -5.63 7.52
C MET A 26 -0.83 -6.70 7.26
N SER A 27 0.44 -6.43 7.62
CA SER A 27 1.51 -7.42 7.54
C SER A 27 1.26 -8.60 8.48
N CYS A 28 0.81 -8.35 9.70
CA CYS A 28 0.44 -9.41 10.64
C CYS A 28 -0.74 -10.26 10.13
N CYS A 29 -1.77 -9.62 9.57
CA CYS A 29 -2.90 -10.34 8.95
C CYS A 29 -2.45 -11.21 7.78
N ALA A 30 -1.58 -10.70 6.91
CA ALA A 30 -1.04 -11.46 5.78
C ALA A 30 -0.22 -12.67 6.25
N LEU A 31 0.63 -12.51 7.27
CA LEU A 31 1.38 -13.62 7.89
C LEU A 31 0.43 -14.68 8.47
N TYR A 32 -0.62 -14.26 9.16
CA TYR A 32 -1.63 -15.17 9.71
C TYR A 32 -2.29 -15.99 8.61
N ILE A 33 -2.69 -15.37 7.49
CA ILE A 33 -3.29 -16.09 6.35
C ILE A 33 -2.29 -17.08 5.75
N ILE A 34 -1.01 -16.71 5.59
CA ILE A 34 0.04 -17.62 5.10
C ILE A 34 0.14 -18.86 5.99
N LEU A 35 0.18 -18.67 7.32
CA LEU A 35 0.26 -19.77 8.27
C LEU A 35 -0.97 -20.69 8.19
N GLN A 36 -2.17 -20.11 8.09
CA GLN A 36 -3.41 -20.88 7.92
C GLN A 36 -3.41 -21.69 6.63
N CYS A 37 -3.00 -21.10 5.51
CA CYS A 37 -2.91 -21.81 4.23
C CYS A 37 -1.86 -22.93 4.26
N ILE A 38 -0.72 -22.72 4.93
CA ILE A 38 0.30 -23.78 5.11
C ILE A 38 -0.26 -24.92 5.95
N MET A 39 -0.94 -24.63 7.06
CA MET A 39 -1.55 -25.65 7.90
C MET A 39 -2.63 -26.43 7.16
N SER A 40 -3.46 -25.77 6.37
CA SER A 40 -4.46 -26.41 5.51
C SER A 40 -3.82 -27.37 4.50
N LEU A 41 -2.69 -26.96 3.88
CA LEU A 41 -1.94 -27.84 2.97
C LEU A 41 -1.33 -29.06 3.68
N LEU A 42 -0.75 -28.87 4.86
CA LEU A 42 -0.13 -29.96 5.63
C LEU A 42 -1.17 -30.97 6.14
N ASN A 43 -2.32 -30.48 6.56
CA ASN A 43 -3.41 -31.33 7.07
C ASN A 43 -4.28 -31.94 5.95
N HIS A 44 -3.98 -31.67 4.68
CA HIS A 44 -4.81 -32.04 3.54
C HIS A 44 -6.28 -31.65 3.71
N GLU A 45 -6.54 -30.48 4.29
CA GLU A 45 -7.89 -30.02 4.50
C GLU A 45 -8.58 -29.78 3.16
N ILE A 46 -9.74 -30.41 3.00
CA ILE A 46 -10.57 -30.20 1.81
C ILE A 46 -11.22 -28.83 1.95
N PRO A 47 -10.98 -27.89 1.02
CA PRO A 47 -11.58 -26.57 1.09
C PRO A 47 -13.09 -26.66 1.12
N GLU A 48 -13.75 -25.77 1.83
CA GLU A 48 -15.21 -25.68 1.82
C GLU A 48 -15.70 -25.57 0.38
N LYS A 49 -16.82 -26.26 0.11
CA LYS A 49 -17.40 -26.24 -1.25
C LYS A 49 -17.62 -24.81 -1.70
N THR A 50 -17.10 -24.50 -2.87
CA THR A 50 -17.28 -23.19 -3.49
C THR A 50 -18.76 -22.83 -3.55
N THR A 51 -19.16 -21.80 -2.80
CA THR A 51 -20.55 -21.37 -2.70
C THR A 51 -20.86 -20.36 -3.80
N ILE A 52 -21.98 -20.53 -4.49
CA ILE A 52 -22.44 -19.55 -5.51
C ILE A 52 -22.51 -18.13 -4.92
N THR A 53 -22.98 -18.00 -3.68
CA THR A 53 -23.01 -16.73 -2.96
C THR A 53 -21.61 -16.07 -2.85
N GLY A 54 -20.58 -16.83 -2.53
CA GLY A 54 -19.19 -16.35 -2.47
C GLY A 54 -18.70 -15.84 -3.82
N ILE A 55 -18.98 -16.58 -4.90
CA ILE A 55 -18.63 -16.15 -6.27
C ILE A 55 -19.35 -14.84 -6.63
N ILE A 56 -20.64 -14.72 -6.33
CA ILE A 56 -21.42 -13.49 -6.60
C ILE A 56 -20.83 -12.30 -5.84
N ILE A 57 -20.56 -12.44 -4.54
CA ILE A 57 -20.00 -11.34 -3.72
C ILE A 57 -18.64 -10.90 -4.27
N MET A 58 -17.73 -11.84 -4.55
CA MET A 58 -16.41 -11.51 -5.11
C MET A 58 -16.53 -10.86 -6.50
N SER A 59 -17.40 -11.37 -7.36
CA SER A 59 -17.64 -10.79 -8.70
C SER A 59 -18.21 -9.37 -8.61
N CYS A 60 -19.16 -9.12 -7.70
CA CYS A 60 -19.69 -7.77 -7.45
C CYS A 60 -18.59 -6.82 -6.95
N THR A 61 -17.73 -7.27 -6.04
CA THR A 61 -16.60 -6.48 -5.52
C THR A 61 -15.64 -6.10 -6.66
N ILE A 62 -15.29 -7.05 -7.50
CA ILE A 62 -14.45 -6.82 -8.71
C ILE A 62 -15.12 -5.80 -9.62
N GLY A 63 -16.41 -5.93 -9.89
CA GLY A 63 -17.17 -5.02 -10.73
C GLY A 63 -17.19 -3.58 -10.21
N ILE A 64 -17.43 -3.41 -8.91
CA ILE A 64 -17.40 -2.09 -8.26
C ILE A 64 -16.01 -1.46 -8.34
N LYS A 65 -14.95 -2.21 -8.01
CA LYS A 65 -13.57 -1.71 -8.07
C LYS A 65 -13.14 -1.36 -9.50
N LEU A 66 -13.53 -2.17 -10.48
CA LEU A 66 -13.28 -1.90 -11.89
C LEU A 66 -13.97 -0.59 -12.34
N THR A 67 -15.21 -0.40 -11.95
CA THR A 67 -15.95 0.85 -12.24
C THR A 67 -15.26 2.06 -11.62
N MET A 68 -14.80 1.95 -10.36
CA MET A 68 -14.05 3.01 -9.70
C MET A 68 -12.73 3.30 -10.42
N ALA A 69 -11.97 2.27 -10.81
CA ALA A 69 -10.74 2.43 -11.57
C ALA A 69 -10.96 3.22 -12.87
N ILE A 70 -12.00 2.88 -13.63
CA ILE A 70 -12.35 3.57 -14.88
C ILE A 70 -12.73 5.03 -14.61
N VAL A 71 -13.60 5.30 -13.61
CA VAL A 71 -14.05 6.65 -13.28
C VAL A 71 -12.85 7.52 -12.87
N TYR A 72 -11.98 7.04 -11.98
CA TYR A 72 -10.79 7.79 -11.54
C TYR A 72 -9.79 8.03 -12.68
N TYR A 73 -9.65 7.06 -13.59
CA TYR A 73 -8.81 7.23 -14.77
C TYR A 73 -9.36 8.32 -15.71
N CYS A 74 -10.68 8.36 -15.92
CA CYS A 74 -11.35 9.36 -16.77
C CYS A 74 -11.28 10.78 -16.19
N LEU A 75 -11.18 10.95 -14.88
CA LEU A 75 -11.03 12.27 -14.25
C LEU A 75 -9.69 12.96 -14.58
N GLY A 76 -8.65 12.21 -14.96
CA GLY A 76 -7.42 12.73 -15.55
C GLY A 76 -6.46 13.48 -14.61
N HIS A 77 -6.82 13.70 -13.36
CA HIS A 77 -5.97 14.38 -12.39
C HIS A 77 -4.87 13.45 -11.86
N PRO A 78 -3.64 13.91 -11.56
CA PRO A 78 -2.55 13.04 -11.08
C PRO A 78 -2.91 12.16 -9.88
N ILE A 79 -3.60 12.74 -8.89
CA ILE A 79 -4.05 12.01 -7.69
C ILE A 79 -5.08 10.92 -8.05
N THR A 80 -6.04 11.23 -8.93
CA THR A 80 -7.06 10.25 -9.34
C THR A 80 -6.46 9.15 -10.21
N LYS A 81 -5.41 9.41 -10.97
CA LYS A 81 -4.68 8.37 -11.71
C LYS A 81 -4.00 7.38 -10.77
N ALA A 82 -3.37 7.86 -9.68
CA ALA A 82 -2.80 6.98 -8.68
C ALA A 82 -3.87 6.09 -8.01
N LEU A 83 -5.05 6.66 -7.67
CA LEU A 83 -6.18 5.86 -7.18
C LEU A 83 -6.69 4.84 -8.22
N ALA A 84 -6.71 5.21 -9.51
CA ALA A 84 -7.11 4.30 -10.57
C ALA A 84 -6.16 3.10 -10.68
N GLU A 85 -4.86 3.33 -10.54
CA GLU A 85 -3.85 2.26 -10.53
C GLU A 85 -4.00 1.34 -9.33
N ASP A 86 -4.30 1.88 -8.16
CA ASP A 86 -4.56 1.11 -6.95
C ASP A 86 -5.78 0.20 -7.12
N HIS A 87 -6.91 0.77 -7.56
CA HIS A 87 -8.11 -0.03 -7.84
C HIS A 87 -7.91 -1.06 -8.96
N ARG A 88 -7.10 -0.76 -9.99
CA ARG A 88 -6.73 -1.74 -11.02
C ARG A 88 -5.96 -2.92 -10.43
N ASN A 89 -4.98 -2.66 -9.56
CA ASN A 89 -4.22 -3.71 -8.89
C ASN A 89 -5.13 -4.56 -8.01
N ASP A 90 -6.06 -3.94 -7.29
CA ASP A 90 -7.08 -4.61 -6.50
C ASP A 90 -8.00 -5.51 -7.35
N VAL A 91 -8.39 -5.07 -8.54
CA VAL A 91 -9.18 -5.88 -9.49
C VAL A 91 -8.38 -7.12 -9.90
N LEU A 92 -7.11 -6.97 -10.23
CA LEU A 92 -6.25 -8.10 -10.64
C LEU A 92 -6.07 -9.12 -9.51
N THR A 93 -5.79 -8.66 -8.29
CA THR A 93 -5.61 -9.55 -7.13
C THR A 93 -6.91 -10.25 -6.73
N ASN A 94 -8.04 -9.53 -6.74
CA ASN A 94 -9.35 -10.13 -6.47
C ASN A 94 -9.80 -11.10 -7.57
N ALA A 95 -9.50 -10.81 -8.84
CA ALA A 95 -9.79 -11.73 -9.95
C ALA A 95 -8.95 -13.02 -9.84
N LEU A 96 -7.68 -12.90 -9.48
CA LEU A 96 -6.84 -14.07 -9.21
C LEU A 96 -7.36 -14.89 -8.03
N GLY A 97 -7.76 -14.22 -6.94
CA GLY A 97 -8.39 -14.87 -5.77
C GLY A 97 -9.67 -15.63 -6.16
N LEU A 98 -10.54 -14.99 -6.95
CA LEU A 98 -11.76 -15.63 -7.44
C LEU A 98 -11.45 -16.84 -8.32
N PHE A 99 -10.46 -16.74 -9.19
CA PHE A 99 -10.02 -17.86 -10.03
C PHE A 99 -9.51 -19.03 -9.19
N MET A 100 -8.71 -18.78 -8.16
CA MET A 100 -8.19 -19.80 -7.26
C MET A 100 -9.32 -20.44 -6.43
N TYR A 101 -10.24 -19.65 -5.90
CA TYR A 101 -11.43 -20.11 -5.18
C TYR A 101 -12.33 -20.99 -6.03
N TRP A 102 -12.63 -20.55 -7.27
CA TRP A 102 -13.40 -21.37 -8.20
C TRP A 102 -12.63 -22.62 -8.63
N GLY A 103 -11.33 -22.49 -8.87
CA GLY A 103 -10.45 -23.58 -9.30
C GLY A 103 -10.29 -24.68 -8.25
N SER A 104 -10.39 -24.34 -6.97
CA SER A 104 -10.29 -25.32 -5.87
C SER A 104 -11.33 -26.43 -5.98
N SER A 105 -12.53 -26.10 -6.48
CA SER A 105 -13.61 -27.07 -6.68
C SER A 105 -13.46 -27.94 -7.93
N LYS A 106 -12.60 -27.57 -8.89
CA LYS A 106 -12.46 -28.22 -10.20
C LYS A 106 -11.09 -28.87 -10.41
N LEU A 107 -10.03 -28.20 -9.99
CA LEU A 107 -8.64 -28.58 -10.29
C LEU A 107 -7.95 -29.29 -9.13
N GLY A 108 -8.34 -29.03 -7.88
CA GLY A 108 -7.79 -29.73 -6.74
C GLY A 108 -7.84 -28.91 -5.44
N TRP A 109 -7.88 -29.62 -4.34
CA TRP A 109 -7.99 -29.07 -2.97
C TRP A 109 -6.85 -28.11 -2.58
N TRP A 110 -5.66 -28.29 -3.17
CA TRP A 110 -4.47 -27.48 -2.88
C TRP A 110 -4.50 -26.06 -3.51
N MET A 111 -5.38 -25.86 -4.47
CA MET A 111 -5.36 -24.65 -5.31
C MET A 111 -5.72 -23.39 -4.52
N ASP A 112 -6.72 -23.46 -3.67
CA ASP A 112 -7.16 -22.35 -2.82
C ASP A 112 -6.05 -21.92 -1.86
N SER A 113 -5.48 -22.88 -1.13
CA SER A 113 -4.40 -22.62 -0.17
C SER A 113 -3.14 -22.10 -0.85
N THR A 114 -2.79 -22.61 -2.03
CA THR A 114 -1.63 -22.11 -2.79
C THR A 114 -1.87 -20.70 -3.29
N GLY A 115 -3.07 -20.41 -3.80
CA GLY A 115 -3.49 -19.07 -4.19
C GLY A 115 -3.47 -18.10 -3.01
N GLY A 116 -3.97 -18.53 -1.86
CA GLY A 116 -3.94 -17.80 -0.61
C GLY A 116 -2.51 -17.42 -0.19
N ILE A 117 -1.56 -18.37 -0.26
CA ILE A 117 -0.14 -18.09 0.04
C ILE A 117 0.45 -17.06 -0.93
N LEU A 118 0.25 -17.23 -2.23
CA LEU A 118 0.79 -16.31 -3.24
C LEU A 118 0.26 -14.88 -3.07
N LEU A 119 -1.06 -14.74 -2.89
CA LEU A 119 -1.68 -13.43 -2.69
C LEU A 119 -1.25 -12.79 -1.36
N SER A 120 -1.23 -13.58 -0.28
CA SER A 120 -0.83 -13.05 1.03
C SER A 120 0.65 -12.69 1.07
N LEU A 121 1.51 -13.41 0.35
CA LEU A 121 2.93 -13.05 0.23
C LEU A 121 3.10 -11.73 -0.52
N PHE A 122 2.35 -11.51 -1.61
CA PHE A 122 2.35 -10.24 -2.32
C PHE A 122 1.90 -9.09 -1.42
N VAL A 123 0.80 -9.27 -0.68
CA VAL A 123 0.27 -8.28 0.28
C VAL A 123 1.29 -8.02 1.39
N LEU A 124 1.91 -9.07 1.94
CA LEU A 124 2.92 -8.94 3.00
C LEU A 124 4.11 -8.09 2.56
N VAL A 125 4.68 -8.39 1.38
CA VAL A 125 5.82 -7.64 0.85
C VAL A 125 5.45 -6.17 0.64
N SER A 126 4.28 -5.89 0.05
CA SER A 126 3.79 -4.53 -0.19
C SER A 126 3.65 -3.73 1.11
N TRP A 127 3.04 -4.30 2.15
CA TRP A 127 2.84 -3.60 3.42
C TRP A 127 4.12 -3.46 4.24
N VAL A 128 5.03 -4.45 4.19
CA VAL A 128 6.36 -4.32 4.81
C VAL A 128 7.16 -3.19 4.15
N MET A 129 7.13 -3.06 2.82
CA MET A 129 7.78 -1.96 2.12
C MET A 129 7.19 -0.61 2.55
N ASN A 130 5.85 -0.48 2.58
CA ASN A 130 5.17 0.71 3.08
C ASN A 130 5.56 1.04 4.54
N ALA A 131 5.65 0.03 5.41
CA ALA A 131 6.07 0.23 6.80
C ALA A 131 7.51 0.76 6.89
N VAL A 132 8.43 0.21 6.10
CA VAL A 132 9.84 0.64 6.07
C VAL A 132 9.96 2.08 5.54
N GLU A 133 9.25 2.43 4.47
CA GLU A 133 9.27 3.78 3.89
C GLU A 133 8.72 4.82 4.87
N ASN A 134 7.55 4.57 5.45
CA ASN A 134 6.95 5.48 6.43
C ASN A 134 7.77 5.54 7.73
N GLY A 135 8.39 4.43 8.13
CA GLY A 135 9.33 4.40 9.25
C GLY A 135 10.55 5.30 9.01
N LYS A 136 11.14 5.28 7.81
CA LYS A 136 12.25 6.17 7.43
C LYS A 136 11.84 7.66 7.47
N MET A 137 10.63 7.99 7.01
CA MET A 137 10.10 9.37 7.08
C MET A 137 9.99 9.84 8.54
N LEU A 138 9.51 8.98 9.46
CA LEU A 138 9.44 9.30 10.89
C LEU A 138 10.81 9.51 11.53
N LEU A 139 11.82 8.76 11.11
CA LEU A 139 13.21 8.91 11.58
C LEU A 139 13.90 10.14 11.00
N GLY A 140 13.23 10.92 10.14
CA GLY A 140 13.79 12.12 9.54
C GLY A 140 14.68 11.81 8.33
N ALA A 141 14.23 10.95 7.44
CA ALA A 141 14.95 10.70 6.19
C ALA A 141 15.17 12.01 5.43
N SER A 142 16.38 12.17 4.88
CA SER A 142 16.75 13.34 4.12
C SER A 142 15.87 13.51 2.88
N ALA A 143 15.58 14.76 2.53
CA ALA A 143 14.90 15.08 1.29
C ALA A 143 15.71 14.59 0.07
N PRO A 144 15.06 14.36 -1.09
CA PRO A 144 15.76 14.02 -2.32
C PRO A 144 16.88 15.00 -2.66
N PRO A 145 18.01 14.53 -3.24
CA PRO A 145 19.15 15.39 -3.53
C PRO A 145 18.82 16.57 -4.43
N GLU A 146 17.82 16.44 -5.30
CA GLU A 146 17.35 17.53 -6.17
C GLU A 146 16.78 18.70 -5.37
N ILE A 147 15.93 18.39 -4.37
CA ILE A 147 15.33 19.41 -3.50
C ILE A 147 16.40 20.10 -2.64
N ILE A 148 17.35 19.34 -2.09
CA ILE A 148 18.47 19.91 -1.32
C ILE A 148 19.30 20.85 -2.20
N ARG A 149 19.53 20.48 -3.45
CA ARG A 149 20.28 21.28 -4.42
C ARG A 149 19.57 22.57 -4.76
N GLU A 150 18.25 22.53 -5.01
CA GLU A 150 17.42 23.71 -5.25
C GLU A 150 17.40 24.64 -4.03
N LEU A 151 17.19 24.09 -2.83
CA LEU A 151 17.21 24.88 -1.61
C LEU A 151 18.58 25.54 -1.37
N THR A 152 19.66 24.81 -1.64
CA THR A 152 21.03 25.33 -1.54
C THR A 152 21.25 26.48 -2.53
N TYR A 153 20.79 26.32 -3.77
CA TYR A 153 20.88 27.35 -4.79
C TYR A 153 20.10 28.62 -4.40
N VAL A 154 18.86 28.47 -3.97
CA VAL A 154 18.02 29.59 -3.51
C VAL A 154 18.64 30.29 -2.31
N ALA A 155 19.14 29.52 -1.32
CA ALA A 155 19.78 30.09 -0.14
C ALA A 155 21.05 30.87 -0.50
N ALA A 156 21.88 30.35 -1.39
CA ALA A 156 23.13 31.00 -1.82
C ALA A 156 22.91 32.28 -2.62
N HIS A 157 21.81 32.39 -3.37
CA HIS A 157 21.50 33.53 -4.23
C HIS A 157 20.44 34.46 -3.65
N HIS A 158 20.00 34.26 -2.41
CA HIS A 158 18.92 35.04 -1.81
C HIS A 158 19.33 36.50 -1.57
N HIS A 159 20.59 36.75 -1.21
CA HIS A 159 21.06 38.11 -0.95
C HIS A 159 22.57 38.27 -1.28
N PRO A 160 23.01 39.43 -1.87
CA PRO A 160 24.42 39.67 -2.25
C PRO A 160 25.42 39.56 -1.08
N LEU A 161 24.96 39.73 0.15
CA LEU A 161 25.81 39.63 1.36
C LEU A 161 26.05 38.20 1.84
N ILE A 162 25.40 37.19 1.23
CA ILE A 162 25.64 35.78 1.57
C ILE A 162 26.89 35.33 0.84
N ILE A 163 27.96 35.07 1.59
CA ILE A 163 29.26 34.66 1.06
C ILE A 163 29.31 33.18 0.76
N GLY A 164 28.54 32.36 1.50
CA GLY A 164 28.48 30.91 1.33
C GLY A 164 27.42 30.28 2.20
N VAL A 165 27.00 29.03 1.83
CA VAL A 165 26.08 28.20 2.58
C VAL A 165 26.86 26.98 3.05
N GLU A 166 27.02 26.82 4.36
CA GLU A 166 27.80 25.71 4.93
C GLU A 166 27.03 24.38 4.86
N GLN A 167 25.74 24.43 5.18
CA GLN A 167 24.91 23.22 5.20
C GLN A 167 23.43 23.55 4.99
N VAL A 168 22.76 22.70 4.22
CA VAL A 168 21.30 22.67 4.08
C VAL A 168 20.81 21.30 4.54
N ILE A 169 19.94 21.30 5.55
CA ILE A 169 19.32 20.08 6.07
C ILE A 169 17.82 20.16 5.80
N ALA A 170 17.31 19.25 4.98
CA ALA A 170 15.90 19.15 4.66
C ALA A 170 15.43 17.70 4.89
N PHE A 171 14.26 17.54 5.48
CA PHE A 171 13.66 16.23 5.80
C PHE A 171 12.41 16.00 4.97
N GLN A 172 12.12 14.75 4.68
CA GLN A 172 10.82 14.33 4.14
C GLN A 172 9.77 14.37 5.26
N VAL A 173 8.59 14.93 4.96
CA VAL A 173 7.47 15.06 5.91
C VAL A 173 6.19 14.48 5.30
#